data_92a79b4917d77ee458dc7b084d76f63d
#
_entry.id   92a79b4917d77ee458dc7b084d76f63d
#
_cell.length_a   1.000
_cell.length_b   1.000
_cell.length_c   1.000
_cell.angle_alpha   90.00
_cell.angle_beta   90.00
_cell.angle_gamma   90.00
#
_symmetry.space_group_name_H-M   'P 1'
#
loop_
_entity.id
_entity.type
_entity.pdbx_description
1 polymer ?
#
loop_
_entity_poly.entity_id
_entity_poly.type
_entity_poly.pdbx_seq_one_letter_code
_entity_poly.pdbx_strand_id
1 'polypeptide(L)'
;MFMGASTKEGREIATKSREIVRSLIGDKIKHLKPEEREIVERIVHSTADPEYAELTRISADFVEESSKAIKEKMDILTDINMVRVGINRYEGEVKCYINHPLTYELSKEQEITRAAAAMEVAL
;
A
#
# COMPACT_ATOMS: atom_id res chain seq x y z
N MET A 1 4.82 -5.44 14.72
CA MET A 1 3.83 -5.81 13.69
C MET A 1 4.29 -7.06 12.95
N PHE A 2 3.42 -8.05 12.78
CA PHE A 2 3.78 -9.37 12.22
C PHE A 2 3.35 -9.54 10.75
N MET A 3 3.13 -8.47 10.03
CA MET A 3 2.83 -8.45 8.57
C MET A 3 1.71 -9.44 8.16
N GLY A 4 0.69 -9.60 9.00
CA GLY A 4 -0.42 -10.52 8.76
C GLY A 4 -0.19 -11.96 9.21
N ALA A 5 0.98 -12.32 9.70
CA ALA A 5 1.29 -13.66 10.19
C ALA A 5 0.46 -14.01 11.43
N SER A 6 -0.29 -15.09 11.37
CA SER A 6 -1.15 -15.58 12.45
C SER A 6 -0.55 -16.76 13.23
N THR A 7 0.34 -17.54 12.61
CA THR A 7 1.01 -18.69 13.22
C THR A 7 2.32 -18.29 13.90
N LYS A 8 2.81 -19.12 14.84
CA LYS A 8 4.11 -18.91 15.50
C LYS A 8 5.25 -18.88 14.48
N GLU A 9 5.31 -19.85 13.61
CA GLU A 9 6.32 -19.94 12.55
C GLU A 9 6.27 -18.72 11.61
N GLY A 10 5.08 -18.30 11.18
CA GLY A 10 4.90 -17.11 10.35
C GLY A 10 5.39 -15.83 11.04
N ARG A 11 5.21 -15.71 12.36
CA ARG A 11 5.72 -14.57 13.13
C ARG A 11 7.25 -14.57 13.22
N GLU A 12 7.86 -15.72 13.41
CA GLU A 12 9.32 -15.87 13.44
C GLU A 12 9.93 -15.49 12.10
N ILE A 13 9.34 -15.94 10.99
CA ILE A 13 9.75 -15.57 9.62
C ILE A 13 9.61 -14.06 9.41
N ALA A 14 8.48 -13.47 9.77
CA ALA A 14 8.21 -12.05 9.63
C ALA A 14 9.21 -11.20 10.45
N THR A 15 9.52 -11.62 11.68
CA THR A 15 10.49 -10.93 12.53
C THR A 15 11.89 -10.96 11.92
N LYS A 16 12.35 -12.13 11.47
CA LYS A 16 13.65 -12.28 10.82
C LYS A 16 13.74 -11.45 9.52
N SER A 17 12.71 -11.47 8.72
CA SER A 17 12.64 -10.66 7.50
C SER A 17 12.73 -9.16 7.80
N ARG A 18 12.06 -8.71 8.85
CA ARG A 18 12.11 -7.32 9.31
C ARG A 18 13.50 -6.89 9.78
N GLU A 19 14.21 -7.76 10.50
CA GLU A 19 15.58 -7.53 10.92
C GLU A 19 16.52 -7.38 9.70
N ILE A 20 16.35 -8.24 8.69
CA ILE A 20 17.12 -8.16 7.44
C ILE A 20 16.85 -6.83 6.73
N VAL A 21 15.59 -6.45 6.56
CA VAL A 21 15.21 -5.17 5.93
C VAL A 21 15.85 -4.00 6.69
N ARG A 22 15.74 -3.96 8.00
CA ARG A 22 16.35 -2.91 8.83
C ARG A 22 17.87 -2.84 8.71
N SER A 23 18.53 -3.98 8.59
CA SER A 23 19.98 -4.01 8.37
C SER A 23 20.38 -3.42 7.01
N LEU A 24 19.54 -3.56 6.00
CA LEU A 24 19.80 -3.07 4.63
C LEU A 24 19.52 -1.58 4.46
N ILE A 25 18.47 -1.07 5.09
CA ILE A 25 17.97 0.29 4.82
C ILE A 25 17.97 1.23 6.02
N GLY A 26 18.27 0.76 7.23
CA GLY A 26 18.12 1.54 8.46
C GLY A 26 18.81 2.90 8.43
N ASP A 27 20.03 2.98 7.90
CA ASP A 27 20.75 4.23 7.75
C ASP A 27 20.14 5.19 6.74
N LYS A 28 19.50 4.66 5.70
CA LYS A 28 18.86 5.45 4.63
C LYS A 28 17.59 6.15 5.11
N ILE A 29 16.89 5.55 6.06
CA ILE A 29 15.58 6.03 6.54
C ILE A 29 15.62 6.63 7.95
N LYS A 30 16.79 6.76 8.57
CA LYS A 30 16.91 7.29 9.94
C LYS A 30 16.38 8.72 10.13
N HIS A 31 16.30 9.50 9.05
CA HIS A 31 15.76 10.86 9.05
C HIS A 31 14.22 10.91 9.07
N LEU A 32 13.55 9.79 8.78
CA LEU A 32 12.10 9.68 8.77
C LEU A 32 11.54 9.51 10.20
N LYS A 33 10.28 9.89 10.41
CA LYS A 33 9.54 9.61 11.65
C LYS A 33 9.37 8.09 11.83
N PRO A 34 9.16 7.60 13.06
CA PRO A 34 9.01 6.15 13.32
C PRO A 34 7.93 5.48 12.46
N GLU A 35 6.76 6.11 12.31
CA GLU A 35 5.65 5.59 11.52
C GLU A 35 5.96 5.56 10.02
N GLU A 36 6.65 6.57 9.52
CA GLU A 36 7.11 6.63 8.13
C GLU A 36 8.16 5.54 7.84
N ARG A 37 9.05 5.26 8.80
CA ARG A 37 10.01 4.14 8.68
C ARG A 37 9.31 2.80 8.56
N GLU A 38 8.26 2.56 9.34
CA GLU A 38 7.47 1.33 9.25
C GLU A 38 6.81 1.16 7.88
N ILE A 39 6.32 2.24 7.27
CA ILE A 39 5.76 2.21 5.92
C ILE A 39 6.83 1.81 4.91
N VAL A 40 8.01 2.45 4.95
CA VAL A 40 9.10 2.15 4.02
C VAL A 40 9.63 0.73 4.22
N GLU A 41 9.81 0.27 5.47
CA GLU A 41 10.19 -1.12 5.78
C GLU A 41 9.22 -2.13 5.16
N ARG A 42 7.92 -1.85 5.18
CA ARG A 42 6.91 -2.71 4.55
C ARG A 42 6.96 -2.70 3.04
N ILE A 43 7.20 -1.54 2.43
CA ILE A 43 7.38 -1.43 0.97
C ILE A 43 8.59 -2.26 0.54
N VAL A 44 9.73 -2.11 1.20
CA VAL A 44 10.95 -2.88 0.90
C VAL A 44 10.75 -4.38 1.14
N HIS A 45 10.06 -4.76 2.22
CA HIS A 45 9.74 -6.17 2.47
C HIS A 45 8.87 -6.77 1.36
N SER A 46 7.84 -6.07 0.91
CA SER A 46 6.90 -6.59 -0.08
C SER A 46 7.47 -6.62 -1.50
N THR A 47 8.35 -5.70 -1.83
CA THR A 47 9.00 -5.61 -3.16
C THR A 47 10.31 -6.39 -3.22
N ALA A 48 10.92 -6.71 -2.09
CA ALA A 48 12.27 -7.24 -1.95
C ALA A 48 13.34 -6.32 -2.59
N ASP A 49 13.05 -5.01 -2.70
CA ASP A 49 13.91 -4.03 -3.35
C ASP A 49 14.26 -2.88 -2.40
N PRO A 50 15.52 -2.84 -1.89
CA PRO A 50 15.98 -1.78 -0.98
C PRO A 50 16.01 -0.38 -1.59
N GLU A 51 15.99 -0.24 -2.92
CA GLU A 51 15.99 1.05 -3.62
C GLU A 51 14.75 1.88 -3.26
N TYR A 52 13.63 1.23 -2.95
CA TYR A 52 12.43 1.93 -2.49
C TYR A 52 12.62 2.76 -1.22
N ALA A 53 13.64 2.48 -0.41
CA ALA A 53 14.00 3.34 0.72
C ALA A 53 14.43 4.75 0.29
N GLU A 54 15.02 4.87 -0.90
CA GLU A 54 15.47 6.15 -1.46
C GLU A 54 14.41 6.79 -2.37
N LEU A 55 13.56 5.98 -3.01
CA LEU A 55 12.54 6.43 -3.95
C LEU A 55 11.24 6.89 -3.25
N THR A 56 10.92 6.32 -2.09
CA THR A 56 9.68 6.62 -1.39
C THR A 56 9.66 8.06 -0.88
N ARG A 57 8.59 8.79 -1.18
CA ARG A 57 8.32 10.13 -0.67
C ARG A 57 7.01 10.11 0.08
N ILE A 58 7.01 10.65 1.30
CA ILE A 58 5.84 10.70 2.18
C ILE A 58 5.59 12.17 2.52
N SER A 59 4.38 12.67 2.28
CA SER A 59 4.01 14.04 2.67
C SER A 59 3.93 14.16 4.20
N ALA A 60 4.12 15.36 4.72
CA ALA A 60 4.21 15.60 6.15
C ALA A 60 2.94 15.22 6.93
N ASP A 61 1.78 15.28 6.27
CA ASP A 61 0.44 15.00 6.79
C ASP A 61 -0.07 13.59 6.48
N PHE A 62 0.64 12.83 5.63
CA PHE A 62 0.17 11.54 5.12
C PHE A 62 -0.23 10.56 6.22
N VAL A 63 0.60 10.37 7.24
CA VAL A 63 0.34 9.39 8.31
C VAL A 63 -0.89 9.81 9.13
N GLU A 64 -1.02 11.09 9.43
CA GLU A 64 -2.15 11.63 10.20
C GLU A 64 -3.46 11.48 9.43
N GLU A 65 -3.50 11.98 8.19
CA GLU A 65 -4.72 11.97 7.38
C GLU A 65 -5.14 10.56 6.97
N SER A 66 -4.20 9.68 6.60
CA SER A 66 -4.53 8.28 6.29
C SER A 66 -5.02 7.52 7.52
N SER A 67 -4.43 7.75 8.69
CA SER A 67 -4.88 7.13 9.93
C SER A 67 -6.29 7.58 10.31
N LYS A 68 -6.60 8.85 10.11
CA LYS A 68 -7.94 9.41 10.31
C LYS A 68 -8.94 8.79 9.34
N ALA A 69 -8.64 8.78 8.05
CA ALA A 69 -9.50 8.19 7.03
C ALA A 69 -9.83 6.71 7.32
N ILE A 70 -8.82 5.92 7.73
CA ILE A 70 -9.02 4.52 8.11
C ILE A 70 -9.92 4.38 9.35
N LYS A 71 -9.74 5.21 10.38
CA LYS A 71 -10.58 5.20 11.59
C LYS A 71 -12.01 5.60 11.30
N GLU A 72 -12.22 6.52 10.39
CA GLU A 72 -13.53 6.97 9.92
C GLU A 72 -14.18 6.00 8.92
N LYS A 73 -13.49 4.90 8.58
CA LYS A 73 -13.95 3.87 7.63
C LYS A 73 -14.28 4.43 6.26
N MET A 74 -13.49 5.42 5.81
CA MET A 74 -13.63 5.97 4.47
C MET A 74 -13.32 4.91 3.41
N ASP A 75 -13.94 5.02 2.25
CA ASP A 75 -13.73 4.07 1.15
C ASP A 75 -12.25 4.01 0.73
N ILE A 76 -11.77 2.80 0.51
CA ILE A 76 -10.47 2.56 -0.12
C ILE A 76 -10.72 2.27 -1.60
N LEU A 77 -10.07 3.05 -2.47
CA LEU A 77 -10.11 2.86 -3.91
C LEU A 77 -8.86 2.10 -4.36
N THR A 78 -9.05 1.09 -5.21
CA THR A 78 -7.95 0.32 -5.80
C THR A 78 -8.08 0.32 -7.31
N ASP A 79 -6.95 0.31 -8.00
CA ASP A 79 -6.86 0.33 -9.45
C ASP A 79 -7.14 -1.05 -10.09
N ILE A 80 -6.89 -2.13 -9.34
CA ILE A 80 -7.10 -3.51 -9.78
C ILE A 80 -7.74 -4.39 -8.69
N ASN A 81 -8.46 -5.43 -9.11
CA ASN A 81 -9.16 -6.33 -8.19
C ASN A 81 -8.23 -7.15 -7.30
N MET A 82 -7.02 -7.48 -7.73
CA MET A 82 -6.07 -8.23 -6.91
C MET A 82 -5.72 -7.48 -5.62
N VAL A 83 -5.52 -6.18 -5.70
CA VAL A 83 -5.27 -5.33 -4.52
C VAL A 83 -6.53 -5.25 -3.66
N ARG A 84 -7.70 -5.05 -4.26
CA ARG A 84 -8.99 -5.00 -3.55
C ARG A 84 -9.21 -6.24 -2.68
N VAL A 85 -9.06 -7.43 -3.25
CA VAL A 85 -9.29 -8.69 -2.50
C VAL A 85 -8.21 -8.97 -1.46
N GLY A 86 -7.02 -8.41 -1.62
CA GLY A 86 -5.93 -8.48 -0.64
C GLY A 86 -6.20 -7.68 0.64
N ILE A 87 -7.05 -6.66 0.57
CA ILE A 87 -7.45 -5.82 1.72
C ILE A 87 -8.67 -6.48 2.40
N ASN A 88 -8.45 -7.51 3.20
CA ASN A 88 -9.52 -8.36 3.74
C ASN A 88 -9.86 -8.12 5.22
N ARG A 89 -9.17 -7.20 5.89
CA ARG A 89 -9.39 -6.89 7.33
C ARG A 89 -9.83 -5.45 7.57
N TYR A 90 -10.21 -4.76 6.51
CA TYR A 90 -10.73 -3.41 6.62
C TYR A 90 -12.23 -3.44 6.91
N GLU A 91 -12.68 -2.61 7.86
CA GLU A 91 -14.11 -2.56 8.25
C GLU A 91 -14.94 -1.61 7.38
N GLY A 92 -14.31 -0.77 6.57
CA GLY A 92 -14.96 0.07 5.57
C GLY A 92 -15.08 -0.66 4.23
N GLU A 93 -15.47 0.06 3.19
CA GLU A 93 -15.59 -0.50 1.85
C GLU A 93 -14.27 -0.39 1.07
N VAL A 94 -13.95 -1.45 0.31
CA VAL A 94 -12.84 -1.44 -0.65
C VAL A 94 -13.42 -1.58 -2.05
N LYS A 95 -13.28 -0.54 -2.86
CA LYS A 95 -13.88 -0.40 -4.19
C LYS A 95 -12.84 -0.53 -5.29
N CYS A 96 -13.25 -1.10 -6.42
CA CYS A 96 -12.45 -1.18 -7.63
C CYS A 96 -13.37 -1.08 -8.85
N TYR A 97 -13.09 -0.15 -9.74
CA TYR A 97 -13.90 0.13 -10.93
C TYR A 97 -13.28 -0.44 -12.21
N ILE A 98 -12.29 -1.36 -12.11
CA ILE A 98 -11.59 -1.93 -13.28
C ILE A 98 -12.51 -2.61 -14.29
N ASN A 99 -13.65 -3.14 -13.84
CA ASN A 99 -14.64 -3.82 -14.68
C ASN A 99 -15.90 -2.97 -14.93
N HIS A 100 -15.88 -1.69 -14.55
CA HIS A 100 -17.01 -0.81 -14.80
C HIS A 100 -17.09 -0.48 -16.30
N PRO A 101 -18.29 -0.43 -16.93
CA PRO A 101 -18.45 -0.12 -18.36
C PRO A 101 -17.75 1.18 -18.79
N LEU A 102 -17.89 2.25 -18.01
CA LEU A 102 -17.25 3.53 -18.28
C LEU A 102 -15.72 3.44 -18.28
N THR A 103 -15.12 2.52 -17.52
CA THR A 103 -13.68 2.29 -17.51
C THR A 103 -13.19 1.80 -18.88
N TYR A 104 -13.95 0.92 -19.53
CA TYR A 104 -13.60 0.44 -20.87
C TYR A 104 -13.75 1.52 -21.93
N GLU A 105 -14.79 2.34 -21.84
CA GLU A 105 -15.03 3.47 -22.75
C GLU A 105 -13.92 4.50 -22.62
N LEU A 106 -13.65 4.97 -21.41
CA LEU A 106 -12.64 5.98 -21.11
C LEU A 106 -11.22 5.53 -21.51
N SER A 107 -10.89 4.27 -21.23
CA SER A 107 -9.60 3.69 -21.63
C SER A 107 -9.39 3.74 -23.13
N LYS A 108 -10.43 3.49 -23.93
CA LYS A 108 -10.36 3.56 -25.41
C LYS A 108 -10.31 5.00 -25.92
N GLU A 109 -11.14 5.88 -25.37
CA GLU A 109 -11.23 7.27 -25.81
C GLU A 109 -9.95 8.07 -25.55
N GLN A 110 -9.34 7.84 -24.39
CA GLN A 110 -8.14 8.57 -23.96
C GLN A 110 -6.82 7.81 -24.26
N GLU A 111 -6.90 6.60 -24.80
CA GLU A 111 -5.73 5.75 -25.07
C GLU A 111 -4.86 5.50 -23.81
N ILE A 112 -5.52 5.39 -22.62
CA ILE A 112 -4.87 5.12 -21.34
C ILE A 112 -5.10 3.67 -20.88
N THR A 113 -4.34 3.22 -19.88
CA THR A 113 -4.54 1.87 -19.32
C THR A 113 -5.90 1.77 -18.63
N ARG A 114 -6.47 0.56 -18.57
CA ARG A 114 -7.72 0.32 -17.83
C ARG A 114 -7.59 0.67 -16.34
N ALA A 115 -6.43 0.42 -15.75
CA ALA A 115 -6.18 0.79 -14.35
C ALA A 115 -6.24 2.30 -14.14
N ALA A 116 -5.63 3.10 -15.02
CA ALA A 116 -5.73 4.56 -14.98
C ALA A 116 -7.18 5.03 -15.17
N ALA A 117 -7.88 4.52 -16.18
CA ALA A 117 -9.29 4.83 -16.44
C ALA A 117 -10.19 4.45 -15.23
N ALA A 118 -9.91 3.32 -14.56
CA ALA A 118 -10.65 2.90 -13.38
C ALA A 118 -10.51 3.89 -12.22
N MET A 119 -9.34 4.48 -12.04
CA MET A 119 -9.14 5.51 -11.01
C MET A 119 -9.85 6.82 -11.37
N GLU A 120 -9.88 7.21 -12.64
CA GLU A 120 -10.65 8.38 -13.07
C GLU A 120 -12.17 8.19 -12.89
N VAL A 121 -12.68 7.00 -13.18
CA VAL A 121 -14.11 6.68 -12.95
C VAL A 121 -14.44 6.65 -11.46
N ALA A 122 -13.48 6.36 -10.58
CA ALA A 122 -13.67 6.30 -9.14
C ALA A 122 -13.75 7.68 -8.47
N LEU A 123 -13.19 8.72 -9.09
CA LEU A 123 -13.14 10.09 -8.58
C LEU A 123 -14.39 10.89 -8.96
#